data_468a87204d95886c0860da907f616ed0
#
_entry.id   468a87204d95886c0860da907f616ed0
#
_cell.length_a   1.000
_cell.length_b   1.000
_cell.length_c   1.000
_cell.angle_alpha   90.00
_cell.angle_beta   90.00
_cell.angle_gamma   90.00
#
_symmetry.space_group_name_H-M   'P 1'
#
loop_
_entity.id
_entity.type
_entity.pdbx_description
1 polymer ?
#
loop_
_entity_poly.entity_id
_entity_poly.type
_entity_poly.pdbx_seq_one_letter_code
_entity_poly.pdbx_strand_id
1 'polypeptide(L)'
;LEDADVVLSLDLSIASKGGFAYLKLYLDLPPQFSRLGVRYTYSRRIALKPGHVRFSLMLPRRTGLHVVGPLKVTITDFLGVFEAPIYYLESIAVRIPPKVSLAPVAKWYGIVRSSIGSRTLSPGLGVEYHSTREYRPEDEPRHIDWKATARLGKLHVKVFEVETPLRVVIILDAQKYTFIGSPRSLFEHCADLAVALSSYLVKRGDRLELIAITEDGVKYSGEARSYKGLVEILNVLSNIRWPEFGPAPRVELPHESLYADSIGKSLKDVSALVIFSPLLSSQRAYDILKLARRAQESGARVIVVAPLIAFFSTTSKLNDAIYRVLRYNIVLREIKNIKLLRNSGVQVVALSPHRALERVVSELERIRVAKTR
;
A
#
# COMPACT_ATOMS: atom_id res chain seq x y z
N LEU A 1 4.69 -16.46 6.82
CA LEU A 1 4.39 -16.64 5.40
C LEU A 1 5.52 -15.96 4.65
N GLU A 2 6.41 -16.78 4.08
CA GLU A 2 7.52 -16.35 3.22
C GLU A 2 6.98 -15.53 2.07
N ASP A 3 7.57 -14.36 1.83
CA ASP A 3 7.22 -13.53 0.68
C ASP A 3 7.60 -14.30 -0.58
N ALA A 4 6.59 -14.60 -1.41
CA ALA A 4 6.83 -15.32 -2.66
C ALA A 4 7.75 -14.48 -3.55
N ASP A 5 8.87 -15.06 -3.95
CA ASP A 5 9.81 -14.43 -4.87
C ASP A 5 9.18 -14.19 -6.23
N VAL A 6 9.67 -13.18 -6.93
CA VAL A 6 9.30 -12.90 -8.32
C VAL A 6 10.28 -13.63 -9.23
N VAL A 7 9.75 -14.36 -10.20
CA VAL A 7 10.58 -15.06 -11.18
C VAL A 7 10.72 -14.19 -12.43
N LEU A 8 11.93 -13.71 -12.69
CA LEU A 8 12.30 -13.06 -13.94
C LEU A 8 12.74 -14.16 -14.92
N SER A 9 11.97 -14.39 -15.97
CA SER A 9 12.30 -15.37 -17.01
C SER A 9 12.80 -14.67 -18.27
N LEU A 10 13.94 -15.12 -18.77
CA LEU A 10 14.53 -14.68 -20.04
C LEU A 10 14.55 -15.89 -20.99
N ASP A 11 13.90 -15.77 -22.13
CA ASP A 11 13.92 -16.79 -23.18
C ASP A 11 14.85 -16.35 -24.29
N LEU A 12 15.91 -17.12 -24.50
CA LEU A 12 16.93 -16.88 -25.53
C LEU A 12 16.78 -17.92 -26.64
N SER A 13 16.63 -17.44 -27.87
CA SER A 13 16.70 -18.27 -29.05
C SER A 13 18.12 -18.18 -29.65
N ILE A 14 18.82 -19.32 -29.71
CA ILE A 14 20.19 -19.41 -30.23
C ILE A 14 20.13 -20.04 -31.59
N ALA A 15 20.34 -19.22 -32.64
CA ALA A 15 20.52 -19.66 -34.00
C ALA A 15 22.03 -19.79 -34.29
N SER A 16 22.60 -20.97 -34.04
CA SER A 16 24.03 -21.26 -34.26
C SER A 16 24.20 -22.63 -34.90
N LYS A 17 25.25 -22.81 -35.67
CA LYS A 17 25.66 -24.14 -36.17
C LYS A 17 26.28 -25.01 -35.08
N GLY A 18 26.37 -24.53 -33.85
CA GLY A 18 27.07 -25.15 -32.74
C GLY A 18 28.58 -24.82 -32.76
N GLY A 19 29.28 -25.16 -31.69
CA GLY A 19 30.71 -24.92 -31.53
C GLY A 19 31.21 -25.15 -30.12
N PHE A 20 32.53 -25.18 -29.94
CA PHE A 20 33.20 -25.29 -28.64
C PHE A 20 33.32 -23.90 -27.98
N ALA A 21 32.17 -23.25 -27.75
CA ALA A 21 32.10 -21.93 -27.12
C ALA A 21 30.97 -21.90 -26.08
N TYR A 22 31.02 -20.88 -25.27
CA TYR A 22 29.98 -20.59 -24.25
C TYR A 22 29.41 -19.20 -24.47
N LEU A 23 28.12 -19.05 -24.13
CA LEU A 23 27.52 -17.75 -23.94
C LEU A 23 27.63 -17.36 -22.48
N LYS A 24 28.08 -16.16 -22.20
CA LYS A 24 28.00 -15.53 -20.90
C LYS A 24 26.93 -14.43 -20.92
N LEU A 25 26.03 -14.53 -20.00
CA LEU A 25 24.98 -13.55 -19.76
C LEU A 25 25.38 -12.68 -18.57
N TYR A 26 25.34 -11.38 -18.74
CA TYR A 26 25.54 -10.41 -17.67
C TYR A 26 24.29 -9.55 -17.56
N LEU A 27 23.60 -9.64 -16.43
CA LEU A 27 22.39 -8.88 -16.15
C LEU A 27 22.62 -7.99 -14.94
N ASP A 28 22.52 -6.69 -15.13
CA ASP A 28 22.65 -5.74 -14.03
C ASP A 28 21.33 -5.64 -13.26
N LEU A 29 21.44 -5.85 -11.95
CA LEU A 29 20.32 -5.81 -11.03
C LEU A 29 20.46 -4.64 -10.08
N PRO A 30 19.37 -3.87 -9.88
CA PRO A 30 19.38 -2.73 -8.99
C PRO A 30 19.50 -3.15 -7.52
N PRO A 31 19.97 -2.23 -6.62
CA PRO A 31 20.32 -2.53 -5.23
C PRO A 31 19.23 -3.19 -4.41
N GLN A 32 17.97 -2.89 -4.67
CA GLN A 32 16.82 -3.40 -3.92
C GLN A 32 16.61 -4.92 -4.05
N PHE A 33 17.20 -5.54 -5.06
CA PHE A 33 17.20 -7.01 -5.25
C PHE A 33 18.40 -7.68 -4.59
N SER A 34 19.37 -6.92 -4.10
CA SER A 34 20.53 -7.43 -3.39
C SER A 34 20.30 -7.47 -1.88
N ARG A 35 20.77 -8.53 -1.21
CA ARG A 35 20.77 -8.61 0.27
C ARG A 35 21.69 -7.56 0.90
N LEU A 36 22.69 -7.09 0.18
CA LEU A 36 23.67 -6.10 0.64
C LEU A 36 23.26 -4.66 0.31
N GLY A 37 22.17 -4.46 -0.43
CA GLY A 37 21.71 -3.13 -0.84
C GLY A 37 22.63 -2.45 -1.85
N VAL A 38 23.46 -3.21 -2.56
CA VAL A 38 24.36 -2.70 -3.61
C VAL A 38 23.95 -3.24 -4.97
N ARG A 39 24.21 -2.46 -6.04
CA ARG A 39 24.02 -2.91 -7.42
C ARG A 39 24.95 -4.09 -7.70
N TYR A 40 24.47 -5.11 -8.34
CA TYR A 40 25.29 -6.28 -8.68
C TYR A 40 24.93 -6.81 -10.06
N THR A 41 25.94 -7.41 -10.74
CA THR A 41 25.75 -8.04 -12.02
C THR A 41 25.62 -9.55 -11.82
N TYR A 42 24.45 -10.08 -12.21
CA TYR A 42 24.25 -11.51 -12.26
C TYR A 42 24.91 -12.06 -13.53
N SER A 43 25.72 -13.10 -13.41
CA SER A 43 26.36 -13.74 -14.57
C SER A 43 26.08 -15.24 -14.65
N ARG A 44 25.88 -15.74 -15.86
CA ARG A 44 25.67 -17.16 -16.12
C ARG A 44 26.35 -17.59 -17.42
N ARG A 45 26.99 -18.75 -17.37
CA ARG A 45 27.61 -19.39 -18.54
C ARG A 45 26.67 -20.48 -19.07
N ILE A 46 26.48 -20.52 -20.39
CA ILE A 46 25.63 -21.47 -21.10
C ILE A 46 26.42 -22.01 -22.29
N ALA A 47 26.37 -23.32 -22.52
CA ALA A 47 27.02 -23.91 -23.69
C ALA A 47 26.36 -23.41 -24.99
N LEU A 48 27.16 -23.08 -26.00
CA LEU A 48 26.68 -22.63 -27.31
C LEU A 48 26.12 -23.82 -28.09
N LYS A 49 24.80 -24.06 -27.92
CA LYS A 49 24.05 -25.07 -28.68
C LYS A 49 22.86 -24.41 -29.35
N PRO A 50 22.51 -24.81 -30.59
CA PRO A 50 21.32 -24.32 -31.24
C PRO A 50 20.09 -24.73 -30.45
N GLY A 51 19.09 -23.84 -30.36
CA GLY A 51 17.84 -24.11 -29.63
C GLY A 51 17.39 -22.96 -28.78
N HIS A 52 16.38 -23.23 -27.93
CA HIS A 52 15.83 -22.28 -26.99
C HIS A 52 16.37 -22.56 -25.59
N VAL A 53 16.88 -21.53 -24.93
CA VAL A 53 17.34 -21.62 -23.56
C VAL A 53 16.50 -20.68 -22.71
N ARG A 54 15.73 -21.25 -21.78
CA ARG A 54 15.02 -20.49 -20.78
C ARG A 54 15.88 -20.30 -19.54
N PHE A 55 15.96 -19.09 -19.12
CA PHE A 55 16.72 -18.66 -17.96
C PHE A 55 15.78 -18.01 -16.95
N SER A 56 15.72 -18.54 -15.74
CA SER A 56 14.86 -18.02 -14.68
C SER A 56 15.70 -17.56 -13.49
N LEU A 57 15.46 -16.35 -13.04
CA LEU A 57 16.11 -15.76 -11.88
C LEU A 57 15.04 -15.45 -10.82
N MET A 58 15.23 -15.97 -9.62
CA MET A 58 14.37 -15.66 -8.49
C MET A 58 14.85 -14.36 -7.83
N LEU A 59 13.98 -13.37 -7.78
CA LEU A 59 14.23 -12.07 -7.17
C LEU A 59 13.29 -11.87 -5.97
N PRO A 60 13.78 -11.25 -4.88
CA PRO A 60 12.91 -10.91 -3.77
C PRO A 60 11.80 -9.96 -4.24
N ARG A 61 10.58 -10.22 -3.83
CA ARG A 61 9.46 -9.37 -4.20
C ARG A 61 9.61 -7.98 -3.59
N ARG A 62 9.74 -6.96 -4.43
CA ARG A 62 9.85 -5.56 -4.06
C ARG A 62 8.78 -4.74 -4.79
N THR A 63 7.83 -4.18 -4.06
CA THR A 63 6.75 -3.36 -4.64
C THR A 63 7.28 -2.12 -5.32
N GLY A 64 6.83 -1.83 -6.54
CA GLY A 64 7.18 -0.62 -7.28
C GLY A 64 7.75 -0.88 -8.67
N LEU A 65 8.29 0.19 -9.25
CA LEU A 65 8.93 0.20 -10.57
C LEU A 65 10.44 0.00 -10.42
N HIS A 66 10.95 -1.02 -11.07
CA HIS A 66 12.37 -1.36 -11.07
C HIS A 66 12.93 -1.34 -12.48
N VAL A 67 14.13 -0.82 -12.62
CA VAL A 67 14.88 -0.86 -13.88
C VAL A 67 15.91 -1.97 -13.77
N VAL A 68 15.72 -3.03 -14.54
CA VAL A 68 16.59 -4.21 -14.59
C VAL A 68 17.38 -4.18 -15.88
N GLY A 69 18.66 -4.41 -15.83
CA GLY A 69 19.57 -4.35 -16.96
C GLY A 69 20.59 -3.23 -16.85
N PRO A 70 21.45 -3.10 -17.87
CA PRO A 70 21.38 -3.76 -19.17
C PRO A 70 21.68 -5.27 -19.12
N LEU A 71 21.19 -6.00 -20.14
CA LEU A 71 21.58 -7.38 -20.40
C LEU A 71 22.65 -7.40 -21.49
N LYS A 72 23.83 -7.87 -21.14
CA LYS A 72 24.92 -8.08 -22.07
C LYS A 72 25.12 -9.57 -22.29
N VAL A 73 25.21 -10.00 -23.55
CA VAL A 73 25.52 -11.38 -23.92
C VAL A 73 26.84 -11.38 -24.67
N THR A 74 27.75 -12.18 -24.20
CA THR A 74 29.07 -12.35 -24.82
C THR A 74 29.30 -13.81 -25.21
N ILE A 75 30.03 -14.05 -26.28
CA ILE A 75 30.55 -15.36 -26.63
C ILE A 75 31.94 -15.48 -26.05
N THR A 76 32.25 -16.63 -25.45
CA THR A 76 33.55 -16.94 -24.87
C THR A 76 34.01 -18.26 -25.42
N ASP A 77 35.26 -18.36 -25.80
CA ASP A 77 35.90 -19.63 -26.20
C ASP A 77 35.89 -20.65 -25.03
N PHE A 78 36.16 -21.90 -25.31
CA PHE A 78 36.09 -22.96 -24.30
C PHE A 78 37.13 -22.81 -23.19
N LEU A 79 38.30 -22.17 -23.49
CA LEU A 79 39.35 -21.86 -22.52
C LEU A 79 39.03 -20.60 -21.69
N GLY A 80 38.12 -19.75 -22.14
CA GLY A 80 37.74 -18.50 -21.47
C GLY A 80 38.76 -17.37 -21.67
N VAL A 81 39.63 -17.48 -22.68
CA VAL A 81 40.69 -16.51 -23.02
C VAL A 81 40.15 -15.37 -23.87
N PHE A 82 39.25 -15.69 -24.79
CA PHE A 82 38.66 -14.70 -25.70
C PHE A 82 37.18 -14.50 -25.35
N GLU A 83 36.77 -13.25 -25.26
CA GLU A 83 35.37 -12.86 -25.00
C GLU A 83 34.98 -11.74 -25.98
N ALA A 84 33.92 -11.96 -26.73
CA ALA A 84 33.38 -10.98 -27.67
C ALA A 84 31.88 -10.69 -27.36
N PRO A 85 31.45 -9.42 -27.26
CA PRO A 85 30.06 -9.09 -27.11
C PRO A 85 29.30 -9.38 -28.42
N ILE A 86 28.17 -10.08 -28.32
CA ILE A 86 27.33 -10.44 -29.47
C ILE A 86 25.92 -9.82 -29.37
N TYR A 87 25.50 -9.47 -28.19
CA TYR A 87 24.17 -8.90 -27.95
C TYR A 87 24.16 -7.96 -26.76
N TYR A 88 23.40 -6.91 -26.89
CA TYR A 88 23.18 -5.95 -25.83
C TYR A 88 21.68 -5.52 -25.83
N LEU A 89 21.00 -5.69 -24.72
CA LEU A 89 19.66 -5.25 -24.51
C LEU A 89 19.66 -4.13 -23.46
N GLU A 90 19.04 -3.03 -23.79
CA GLU A 90 18.82 -1.92 -22.84
C GLU A 90 18.01 -2.37 -21.62
N SER A 91 18.00 -1.53 -20.62
CA SER A 91 17.30 -1.81 -19.37
C SER A 91 15.79 -1.97 -19.58
N ILE A 92 15.19 -2.88 -18.86
CA ILE A 92 13.76 -3.18 -18.89
C ILE A 92 13.10 -2.66 -17.61
N ALA A 93 11.95 -2.01 -17.76
CA ALA A 93 11.14 -1.58 -16.62
C ALA A 93 10.24 -2.73 -16.14
N VAL A 94 10.47 -3.19 -14.92
CA VAL A 94 9.68 -4.25 -14.26
C VAL A 94 8.78 -3.62 -13.19
N ARG A 95 7.46 -3.85 -13.28
CA ARG A 95 6.47 -3.35 -12.33
C ARG A 95 6.02 -4.48 -11.41
N ILE A 96 6.18 -4.30 -10.11
CA ILE A 96 5.79 -5.28 -9.10
C ILE A 96 4.70 -4.66 -8.22
N PRO A 97 3.44 -5.14 -8.30
CA PRO A 97 2.36 -4.61 -7.49
C PRO A 97 2.50 -5.00 -6.02
N PRO A 98 1.88 -4.24 -5.09
CA PRO A 98 1.76 -4.61 -3.69
C PRO A 98 1.08 -5.96 -3.51
N LYS A 99 1.29 -6.56 -2.34
CA LYS A 99 0.65 -7.84 -2.00
C LYS A 99 -0.83 -7.61 -1.69
N VAL A 100 -1.70 -8.16 -2.51
CA VAL A 100 -3.14 -8.15 -2.25
C VAL A 100 -3.48 -9.29 -1.30
N SER A 101 -3.50 -9.03 0.00
CA SER A 101 -3.96 -10.01 0.99
C SER A 101 -5.44 -9.76 1.30
N LEU A 102 -6.31 -10.59 0.77
CA LEU A 102 -7.76 -10.55 1.03
C LEU A 102 -8.16 -11.32 2.30
N ALA A 103 -7.30 -12.18 2.81
CA ALA A 103 -7.58 -13.04 3.96
C ALA A 103 -7.89 -12.27 5.27
N PRO A 104 -7.18 -11.18 5.62
CA PRO A 104 -7.54 -10.37 6.79
C PRO A 104 -8.92 -9.71 6.65
N VAL A 105 -9.27 -9.28 5.44
CA VAL A 105 -10.52 -8.55 5.16
C VAL A 105 -11.76 -9.39 5.49
N ALA A 106 -11.77 -10.68 5.13
CA ALA A 106 -12.91 -11.59 5.43
C ALA A 106 -13.07 -11.84 6.94
N LYS A 107 -11.96 -12.04 7.66
CA LYS A 107 -11.96 -12.25 9.12
C LYS A 107 -12.46 -11.01 9.86
N TRP A 108 -12.15 -9.82 9.35
CA TRP A 108 -12.54 -8.55 9.99
C TRP A 108 -13.98 -8.16 9.74
N TYR A 109 -14.57 -8.55 8.62
CA TYR A 109 -16.02 -8.41 8.44
C TYR A 109 -16.79 -9.03 9.60
N GLY A 110 -16.36 -10.20 10.09
CA GLY A 110 -16.95 -10.85 11.26
C GLY A 110 -16.66 -10.13 12.58
N ILE A 111 -15.41 -9.68 12.80
CA ILE A 111 -14.96 -9.06 14.05
C ILE A 111 -15.55 -7.66 14.23
N VAL A 112 -15.53 -6.84 13.17
CA VAL A 112 -16.12 -5.49 13.22
C VAL A 112 -17.61 -5.56 13.46
N ARG A 113 -18.30 -6.52 12.86
CA ARG A 113 -19.72 -6.76 13.07
C ARG A 113 -20.07 -7.20 14.50
N SER A 114 -19.19 -7.94 15.17
CA SER A 114 -19.38 -8.37 16.56
C SER A 114 -18.99 -7.30 17.59
N SER A 115 -18.05 -6.42 17.28
CA SER A 115 -17.53 -5.41 18.20
C SER A 115 -18.30 -4.07 18.17
N ILE A 116 -18.88 -3.72 17.04
CA ILE A 116 -19.84 -2.63 16.93
C ILE A 116 -21.21 -3.26 17.17
N GLY A 117 -21.54 -3.48 18.44
CA GLY A 117 -22.81 -4.07 18.81
C GLY A 117 -23.98 -3.39 18.09
N SER A 118 -24.99 -4.16 17.72
CA SER A 118 -26.19 -3.88 16.94
C SER A 118 -27.06 -2.66 17.38
N ARG A 119 -26.50 -1.72 18.13
CA ARG A 119 -27.26 -0.69 18.85
C ARG A 119 -27.34 0.67 18.15
N THR A 120 -26.77 0.91 16.97
CA THR A 120 -26.59 2.29 16.51
C THR A 120 -26.71 2.53 15.00
N LEU A 121 -27.42 1.71 14.25
CA LEU A 121 -27.69 1.98 12.85
C LEU A 121 -29.11 2.53 12.69
N SER A 122 -29.25 3.62 11.93
CA SER A 122 -30.55 4.24 11.69
C SER A 122 -31.41 3.35 10.79
N PRO A 123 -32.73 3.26 11.07
CA PRO A 123 -33.63 2.49 10.24
C PRO A 123 -33.82 3.12 8.86
N GLY A 124 -33.83 2.29 7.79
CA GLY A 124 -34.02 2.77 6.40
C GLY A 124 -34.14 1.65 5.37
N LEU A 125 -33.96 1.98 4.08
CA LEU A 125 -34.14 1.10 2.93
C LEU A 125 -32.87 0.29 2.57
N GLY A 126 -32.16 -0.25 3.55
CA GLY A 126 -30.96 -1.07 3.33
C GLY A 126 -31.26 -2.54 3.01
N VAL A 127 -30.20 -3.35 2.87
CA VAL A 127 -30.30 -4.78 2.55
C VAL A 127 -30.28 -5.65 3.82
N GLU A 128 -29.73 -5.15 4.93
CA GLU A 128 -29.61 -5.90 6.18
C GLU A 128 -30.76 -5.57 7.13
N TYR A 129 -31.37 -6.64 7.71
CA TYR A 129 -32.44 -6.51 8.69
C TYR A 129 -31.94 -5.85 9.97
N HIS A 130 -32.56 -4.75 10.35
CA HIS A 130 -32.27 -4.00 11.58
C HIS A 130 -33.21 -4.38 12.72
N SER A 131 -34.52 -4.18 12.51
CA SER A 131 -35.57 -4.39 13.53
C SER A 131 -36.93 -4.55 12.86
N THR A 132 -37.94 -4.88 13.67
CA THR A 132 -39.34 -4.87 13.26
C THR A 132 -40.04 -3.79 14.05
N ARG A 133 -40.85 -2.93 13.39
CA ARG A 133 -41.70 -1.94 14.01
C ARG A 133 -43.15 -2.05 13.51
N GLU A 134 -44.10 -1.41 14.19
CA GLU A 134 -45.45 -1.32 13.69
C GLU A 134 -45.50 -0.64 12.30
N TYR A 135 -46.37 -1.14 11.43
CA TYR A 135 -46.63 -0.61 10.10
C TYR A 135 -47.21 0.83 10.18
N ARG A 136 -46.78 1.66 9.26
CA ARG A 136 -47.34 3.01 9.03
C ARG A 136 -47.87 3.09 7.59
N PRO A 137 -48.89 3.92 7.30
CA PRO A 137 -49.47 4.04 5.96
C PRO A 137 -48.46 4.39 4.84
N GLU A 138 -47.33 4.97 5.21
CA GLU A 138 -46.23 5.36 4.31
C GLU A 138 -45.28 4.21 3.98
N ASP A 139 -45.41 3.06 4.67
CA ASP A 139 -44.50 1.95 4.50
C ASP A 139 -44.88 1.10 3.28
N GLU A 140 -43.86 0.62 2.53
CA GLU A 140 -44.10 -0.24 1.41
C GLU A 140 -44.58 -1.65 1.84
N PRO A 141 -45.71 -2.15 1.29
CA PRO A 141 -46.27 -3.45 1.67
C PRO A 141 -45.31 -4.65 1.50
N ARG A 142 -44.34 -4.55 0.60
CA ARG A 142 -43.33 -5.61 0.39
C ARG A 142 -42.39 -5.83 1.59
N HIS A 143 -42.31 -4.87 2.50
CA HIS A 143 -41.48 -4.95 3.70
C HIS A 143 -42.24 -5.48 4.92
N ILE A 144 -43.52 -5.89 4.79
CA ILE A 144 -44.29 -6.46 5.88
C ILE A 144 -43.63 -7.74 6.38
N ASP A 145 -43.42 -7.81 7.68
CA ASP A 145 -42.97 -9.02 8.37
C ASP A 145 -44.19 -9.87 8.78
N TRP A 146 -44.62 -10.71 7.88
CA TRP A 146 -45.79 -11.58 8.11
C TRP A 146 -45.64 -12.49 9.32
N LYS A 147 -44.38 -12.90 9.65
CA LYS A 147 -44.10 -13.73 10.83
C LYS A 147 -44.30 -12.94 12.14
N ALA A 148 -43.80 -11.73 12.21
CA ALA A 148 -44.01 -10.85 13.34
C ALA A 148 -45.49 -10.41 13.46
N THR A 149 -46.14 -10.09 12.34
CA THR A 149 -47.54 -9.74 12.24
C THR A 149 -48.45 -10.84 12.79
N ALA A 150 -48.22 -12.09 12.39
CA ALA A 150 -48.99 -13.23 12.89
C ALA A 150 -48.81 -13.48 14.39
N ARG A 151 -47.64 -13.18 14.94
CA ARG A 151 -47.37 -13.39 16.37
C ARG A 151 -47.90 -12.27 17.24
N LEU A 152 -47.87 -11.02 16.76
CA LEU A 152 -48.17 -9.84 17.55
C LEU A 152 -49.61 -9.29 17.31
N GLY A 153 -50.32 -9.81 16.33
CA GLY A 153 -51.69 -9.43 16.02
C GLY A 153 -51.86 -8.04 15.37
N LYS A 154 -50.76 -7.39 15.03
CA LYS A 154 -50.75 -6.08 14.37
C LYS A 154 -49.76 -6.13 13.19
N LEU A 155 -50.01 -5.33 12.15
CA LEU A 155 -49.10 -5.24 11.00
C LEU A 155 -47.73 -4.68 11.43
N HIS A 156 -46.70 -5.41 11.11
CA HIS A 156 -45.31 -5.05 11.36
C HIS A 156 -44.52 -5.02 10.10
N VAL A 157 -43.54 -4.10 9.99
CA VAL A 157 -42.61 -4.00 8.86
C VAL A 157 -41.19 -4.28 9.29
N LYS A 158 -40.45 -4.94 8.41
CA LYS A 158 -39.00 -5.09 8.53
C LYS A 158 -38.34 -3.77 8.22
N VAL A 159 -37.57 -3.29 9.16
CA VAL A 159 -36.72 -2.10 8.98
C VAL A 159 -35.31 -2.58 8.66
N PHE A 160 -34.79 -2.08 7.57
CA PHE A 160 -33.45 -2.43 7.11
C PHE A 160 -32.44 -1.32 7.48
N GLU A 161 -31.17 -1.69 7.62
CA GLU A 161 -30.10 -0.73 7.89
C GLU A 161 -29.79 0.07 6.63
N VAL A 162 -29.68 1.40 6.76
CA VAL A 162 -29.15 2.25 5.68
C VAL A 162 -27.64 2.32 5.83
N GLU A 163 -26.93 1.73 4.89
CA GLU A 163 -25.49 1.92 4.78
C GLU A 163 -25.19 3.22 4.02
N THR A 164 -24.68 4.23 4.71
CA THR A 164 -24.22 5.46 4.08
C THR A 164 -22.81 5.25 3.55
N PRO A 165 -22.59 5.26 2.22
CA PRO A 165 -21.26 5.10 1.67
C PRO A 165 -20.35 6.26 2.10
N LEU A 166 -19.13 5.91 2.52
CA LEU A 166 -18.12 6.90 2.85
C LEU A 166 -17.36 7.31 1.58
N ARG A 167 -16.91 8.58 1.54
CA ARG A 167 -15.85 9.02 0.63
C ARG A 167 -14.55 9.11 1.40
N VAL A 168 -13.60 8.26 1.07
CA VAL A 168 -12.32 8.14 1.77
C VAL A 168 -11.18 8.52 0.84
N VAL A 169 -10.31 9.41 1.30
CA VAL A 169 -9.04 9.70 0.62
C VAL A 169 -7.92 9.03 1.38
N ILE A 170 -7.10 8.26 0.67
CA ILE A 170 -5.92 7.59 1.21
C ILE A 170 -4.69 8.30 0.67
N ILE A 171 -3.86 8.87 1.55
CA ILE A 171 -2.58 9.44 1.19
C ILE A 171 -1.48 8.48 1.61
N LEU A 172 -0.65 8.09 0.65
CA LEU A 172 0.52 7.25 0.88
C LEU A 172 1.79 8.07 0.68
N ASP A 173 2.60 8.13 1.71
CA ASP A 173 3.93 8.70 1.64
C ASP A 173 4.90 7.69 1.01
N ALA A 174 5.41 8.02 -0.16
CA ALA A 174 6.33 7.21 -0.95
C ALA A 174 7.62 7.99 -1.29
N GLN A 175 8.07 8.84 -0.37
CA GLN A 175 9.33 9.56 -0.50
C GLN A 175 10.52 8.68 -0.08
N LYS A 176 11.74 9.07 -0.47
CA LYS A 176 12.98 8.30 -0.32
C LYS A 176 13.17 7.65 1.05
N TYR A 177 12.87 8.35 2.12
CA TYR A 177 13.04 7.86 3.49
C TYR A 177 12.06 6.73 3.88
N THR A 178 11.01 6.49 3.09
CA THR A 178 10.06 5.38 3.34
C THR A 178 10.55 4.04 2.78
N PHE A 179 11.57 4.06 1.91
CA PHE A 179 12.15 2.86 1.30
C PHE A 179 13.20 2.16 2.16
N ILE A 180 13.30 2.54 3.44
CA ILE A 180 14.14 1.89 4.45
C ILE A 180 13.44 0.68 5.07
N GLY A 181 14.21 -0.29 5.52
CA GLY A 181 13.73 -1.52 6.16
C GLY A 181 14.22 -2.79 5.46
N SER A 182 14.35 -3.87 6.22
CA SER A 182 14.75 -5.19 5.73
C SER A 182 14.03 -6.26 6.58
N PRO A 183 13.50 -7.32 5.98
CA PRO A 183 13.54 -7.70 4.55
C PRO A 183 12.64 -6.85 3.64
N ARG A 184 11.69 -6.09 4.19
CA ARG A 184 10.77 -5.22 3.47
C ARG A 184 10.85 -3.79 3.98
N SER A 185 10.64 -2.82 3.08
CA SER A 185 10.66 -1.39 3.41
C SER A 185 9.36 -0.92 4.08
N LEU A 186 9.41 0.25 4.75
CA LEU A 186 8.22 0.91 5.29
C LEU A 186 7.19 1.19 4.21
N PHE A 187 7.65 1.65 3.02
CA PHE A 187 6.80 1.88 1.86
C PHE A 187 6.01 0.63 1.48
N GLU A 188 6.67 -0.54 1.37
CA GLU A 188 6.00 -1.79 0.99
C GLU A 188 4.92 -2.19 1.98
N HIS A 189 5.19 -2.04 3.28
CA HIS A 189 4.19 -2.31 4.32
C HIS A 189 3.01 -1.35 4.25
N CYS A 190 3.27 -0.05 4.05
CA CYS A 190 2.21 0.95 3.90
C CYS A 190 1.40 0.72 2.62
N ALA A 191 2.04 0.34 1.52
CA ALA A 191 1.36 0.03 0.26
C ALA A 191 0.43 -1.18 0.40
N ASP A 192 0.88 -2.25 1.07
CA ASP A 192 0.03 -3.42 1.34
C ASP A 192 -1.18 -3.06 2.22
N LEU A 193 -0.97 -2.25 3.26
CA LEU A 193 -2.05 -1.77 4.12
C LEU A 193 -3.04 -0.88 3.36
N ALA A 194 -2.55 0.01 2.50
CA ALA A 194 -3.38 0.87 1.67
C ALA A 194 -4.23 0.05 0.68
N VAL A 195 -3.65 -0.97 0.05
CA VAL A 195 -4.40 -1.88 -0.85
C VAL A 195 -5.42 -2.72 -0.08
N ALA A 196 -5.06 -3.25 1.09
CA ALA A 196 -5.99 -4.02 1.92
C ALA A 196 -7.17 -3.16 2.39
N LEU A 197 -6.92 -1.91 2.81
CA LEU A 197 -7.95 -0.94 3.16
C LEU A 197 -8.81 -0.57 1.94
N SER A 198 -8.21 -0.33 0.78
CA SER A 198 -8.91 -0.05 -0.47
C SER A 198 -9.84 -1.20 -0.87
N SER A 199 -9.37 -2.44 -0.75
CA SER A 199 -10.17 -3.64 -1.02
C SER A 199 -11.36 -3.77 -0.07
N TYR A 200 -11.16 -3.42 1.21
CA TYR A 200 -12.23 -3.38 2.20
C TYR A 200 -13.30 -2.34 1.84
N LEU A 201 -12.88 -1.11 1.55
CA LEU A 201 -13.78 0.00 1.21
C LEU A 201 -14.59 -0.27 -0.06
N VAL A 202 -13.94 -0.76 -1.12
CA VAL A 202 -14.65 -1.14 -2.38
C VAL A 202 -15.70 -2.21 -2.13
N LYS A 203 -15.39 -3.24 -1.33
CA LYS A 203 -16.37 -4.28 -0.97
C LYS A 203 -17.56 -3.75 -0.17
N ARG A 204 -17.36 -2.66 0.58
CA ARG A 204 -18.43 -1.97 1.34
C ARG A 204 -19.24 -1.00 0.48
N GLY A 205 -18.89 -0.82 -0.80
CA GLY A 205 -19.54 0.16 -1.69
C GLY A 205 -19.11 1.60 -1.44
N ASP A 206 -18.01 1.82 -0.73
CA ASP A 206 -17.46 3.14 -0.47
C ASP A 206 -16.75 3.71 -1.70
N ARG A 207 -16.60 5.04 -1.71
CA ARG A 207 -15.82 5.77 -2.71
C ARG A 207 -14.45 6.06 -2.14
N LEU A 208 -13.42 5.76 -2.88
CA LEU A 208 -12.08 6.05 -2.42
C LEU A 208 -11.20 6.62 -3.52
N GLU A 209 -10.19 7.37 -3.13
CA GLU A 209 -9.10 7.85 -3.98
C GLU A 209 -7.78 7.61 -3.26
N LEU A 210 -6.79 7.07 -3.96
CA LEU A 210 -5.43 6.94 -3.43
C LEU A 210 -4.53 8.00 -4.07
N ILE A 211 -3.80 8.71 -3.22
CA ILE A 211 -2.84 9.74 -3.60
C ILE A 211 -1.48 9.32 -3.06
N ALA A 212 -0.52 9.08 -3.94
CA ALA A 212 0.85 8.77 -3.56
C ALA A 212 1.75 10.01 -3.71
N ILE A 213 2.44 10.38 -2.64
CA ILE A 213 3.42 11.48 -2.61
C ILE A 213 4.80 10.88 -2.84
N THR A 214 5.40 11.17 -3.99
CA THR A 214 6.72 10.64 -4.41
C THR A 214 7.73 11.78 -4.56
N GLU A 215 9.01 11.43 -4.76
CA GLU A 215 10.04 12.43 -5.11
C GLU A 215 9.75 13.14 -6.44
N ASP A 216 9.12 12.42 -7.38
CA ASP A 216 8.79 12.94 -8.71
C ASP A 216 7.48 13.76 -8.72
N GLY A 217 6.81 13.91 -7.58
CA GLY A 217 5.53 14.62 -7.45
C GLY A 217 4.39 13.76 -6.92
N VAL A 218 3.16 14.20 -7.14
CA VAL A 218 1.94 13.55 -6.63
C VAL A 218 1.31 12.70 -7.72
N LYS A 219 0.98 11.45 -7.39
CA LYS A 219 0.29 10.51 -8.28
C LYS A 219 -1.10 10.19 -7.74
N TYR A 220 -2.09 10.20 -8.61
CA TYR A 220 -3.51 9.99 -8.28
C TYR A 220 -4.03 8.71 -8.93
N SER A 221 -4.83 7.93 -8.20
CA SER A 221 -5.54 6.78 -8.77
C SER A 221 -6.85 7.16 -9.46
N GLY A 222 -7.32 8.38 -9.21
CA GLY A 222 -8.71 8.73 -9.47
C GLY A 222 -9.69 8.08 -8.50
N GLU A 223 -10.98 8.41 -8.62
CA GLU A 223 -12.02 7.88 -7.73
C GLU A 223 -12.33 6.41 -8.07
N ALA A 224 -12.14 5.53 -7.10
CA ALA A 224 -12.42 4.12 -7.17
C ALA A 224 -13.73 3.79 -6.43
N ARG A 225 -14.66 3.10 -7.11
CA ARG A 225 -15.94 2.61 -6.56
C ARG A 225 -16.15 1.12 -6.82
N SER A 226 -15.24 0.50 -7.55
CA SER A 226 -15.37 -0.87 -8.02
C SER A 226 -14.02 -1.55 -8.09
N TYR A 227 -14.03 -2.84 -8.43
CA TYR A 227 -12.81 -3.61 -8.63
C TYR A 227 -11.88 -3.00 -9.71
N LYS A 228 -12.44 -2.37 -10.76
CA LYS A 228 -11.66 -1.65 -11.78
C LYS A 228 -10.85 -0.51 -11.15
N GLY A 229 -11.46 0.26 -10.25
CA GLY A 229 -10.73 1.31 -9.52
C GLY A 229 -9.62 0.77 -8.62
N LEU A 230 -9.79 -0.44 -8.05
CA LEU A 230 -8.72 -1.09 -7.30
C LEU A 230 -7.50 -1.43 -8.19
N VAL A 231 -7.74 -1.83 -9.45
CA VAL A 231 -6.66 -2.06 -10.42
C VAL A 231 -5.88 -0.77 -10.68
N GLU A 232 -6.56 0.38 -10.79
CA GLU A 232 -5.87 1.67 -10.95
C GLU A 232 -5.01 2.03 -9.73
N ILE A 233 -5.47 1.73 -8.53
CA ILE A 233 -4.66 1.88 -7.31
C ILE A 233 -3.40 1.00 -7.38
N LEU A 234 -3.54 -0.26 -7.78
CA LEU A 234 -2.40 -1.17 -7.96
C LEU A 234 -1.44 -0.66 -9.04
N ASN A 235 -1.96 -0.11 -10.14
CA ASN A 235 -1.15 0.50 -11.20
C ASN A 235 -0.35 1.69 -10.68
N VAL A 236 -0.97 2.60 -9.92
CA VAL A 236 -0.26 3.75 -9.31
C VAL A 236 0.87 3.26 -8.42
N LEU A 237 0.61 2.30 -7.52
CA LEU A 237 1.59 1.80 -6.57
C LEU A 237 2.73 1.02 -7.24
N SER A 238 2.44 0.23 -8.28
CA SER A 238 3.45 -0.50 -9.05
C SER A 238 4.32 0.39 -9.95
N ASN A 239 3.88 1.63 -10.21
CA ASN A 239 4.64 2.63 -10.97
C ASN A 239 5.44 3.61 -10.08
N ILE A 240 5.50 3.39 -8.77
CA ILE A 240 6.36 4.17 -7.88
C ILE A 240 7.80 3.70 -8.03
N ARG A 241 8.67 4.61 -8.47
CA ARG A 241 10.10 4.32 -8.68
C ARG A 241 10.82 4.22 -7.35
N TRP A 242 11.66 3.20 -7.23
CA TRP A 242 12.61 3.12 -6.12
C TRP A 242 13.66 4.20 -6.25
N PRO A 243 13.97 4.92 -5.16
CA PRO A 243 15.00 5.95 -5.17
C PRO A 243 16.38 5.33 -5.36
N GLU A 244 17.25 6.00 -6.08
CA GLU A 244 18.66 5.63 -6.10
C GLU A 244 19.31 6.03 -4.77
N PHE A 245 19.87 5.03 -4.08
CA PHE A 245 20.64 5.26 -2.86
C PHE A 245 22.08 5.63 -3.26
N GLY A 246 22.33 6.91 -3.49
CA GLY A 246 23.65 7.52 -3.60
C GLY A 246 23.96 8.35 -2.35
N PRO A 247 25.19 8.90 -2.22
CA PRO A 247 25.48 9.91 -1.19
C PRO A 247 24.38 10.97 -1.32
N ALA A 248 23.64 11.17 -0.23
CA ALA A 248 22.42 11.97 -0.25
C ALA A 248 22.71 13.36 -0.87
N PRO A 249 22.13 13.70 -2.04
CA PRO A 249 22.00 15.10 -2.37
C PRO A 249 21.27 15.74 -1.18
N ARG A 250 21.60 16.94 -0.80
CA ARG A 250 20.78 17.71 0.14
C ARG A 250 19.39 17.73 -0.46
N VAL A 251 18.50 16.92 0.09
CA VAL A 251 17.12 16.84 -0.38
C VAL A 251 16.50 18.15 0.05
N GLU A 252 16.45 19.10 -0.84
CA GLU A 252 15.50 20.19 -0.75
C GLU A 252 14.13 19.51 -0.93
N LEU A 253 13.44 19.34 0.18
CA LEU A 253 12.06 18.85 0.16
C LEU A 253 11.28 19.77 -0.78
N PRO A 254 10.56 19.25 -1.78
CA PRO A 254 9.76 20.08 -2.66
C PRO A 254 8.88 20.99 -1.82
N HIS A 255 8.86 22.29 -2.15
CA HIS A 255 8.18 23.30 -1.38
C HIS A 255 6.74 22.86 -1.02
N GLU A 256 6.43 22.93 0.27
CA GLU A 256 5.19 22.47 0.93
C GLU A 256 3.89 22.91 0.26
N SER A 257 3.88 24.05 -0.44
CA SER A 257 2.70 24.61 -1.09
C SER A 257 2.13 23.74 -2.22
N LEU A 258 2.99 23.03 -2.96
CA LEU A 258 2.56 22.23 -4.13
C LEU A 258 1.67 21.03 -3.72
N TYR A 259 1.97 20.38 -2.58
CA TYR A 259 1.19 19.22 -2.15
C TYR A 259 -0.18 19.63 -1.58
N ALA A 260 -0.22 20.69 -0.80
CA ALA A 260 -1.45 21.14 -0.15
C ALA A 260 -2.50 21.64 -1.17
N ASP A 261 -2.07 22.33 -2.21
CA ASP A 261 -2.97 22.86 -3.23
C ASP A 261 -3.40 21.78 -4.24
N SER A 262 -2.49 20.88 -4.61
CA SER A 262 -2.78 19.75 -5.48
C SER A 262 -3.78 18.77 -4.84
N ILE A 263 -3.64 18.49 -3.54
CA ILE A 263 -4.50 17.58 -2.78
C ILE A 263 -5.83 18.27 -2.40
N GLY A 264 -5.86 19.59 -2.29
CA GLY A 264 -7.02 20.36 -1.84
C GLY A 264 -8.32 20.07 -2.60
N LYS A 265 -8.22 19.79 -3.91
CA LYS A 265 -9.38 19.41 -4.73
C LYS A 265 -9.97 18.07 -4.34
N SER A 266 -9.13 17.10 -3.96
CA SER A 266 -9.56 15.76 -3.54
C SER A 266 -10.17 15.76 -2.13
N LEU A 267 -9.95 16.81 -1.33
CA LEU A 267 -10.47 16.89 0.05
C LEU A 267 -11.91 17.42 0.15
N LYS A 268 -12.55 17.83 -0.95
CA LYS A 268 -13.94 18.24 -0.92
C LYS A 268 -14.86 17.04 -0.66
N ASP A 269 -15.85 17.23 0.23
CA ASP A 269 -16.86 16.21 0.58
C ASP A 269 -16.31 14.87 1.09
N VAL A 270 -15.10 14.88 1.65
CA VAL A 270 -14.44 13.69 2.17
C VAL A 270 -15.00 13.35 3.56
N SER A 271 -15.34 12.09 3.77
CA SER A 271 -15.79 11.58 5.07
C SER A 271 -14.61 11.29 6.01
N ALA A 272 -13.55 10.70 5.42
CA ALA A 272 -12.34 10.37 6.15
C ALA A 272 -11.09 10.53 5.27
N LEU A 273 -10.03 11.05 5.86
CA LEU A 273 -8.69 11.12 5.30
C LEU A 273 -7.77 10.17 6.06
N VAL A 274 -7.21 9.18 5.38
CA VAL A 274 -6.26 8.22 5.96
C VAL A 274 -4.88 8.48 5.39
N ILE A 275 -3.91 8.82 6.25
CA ILE A 275 -2.54 9.16 5.84
C ILE A 275 -1.59 8.07 6.33
N PHE A 276 -0.93 7.37 5.40
CA PHE A 276 0.16 6.45 5.71
C PHE A 276 1.49 7.18 5.57
N SER A 277 2.12 7.52 6.69
CA SER A 277 3.42 8.20 6.69
C SER A 277 4.20 7.91 7.97
N PRO A 278 5.47 7.53 7.89
CA PRO A 278 6.34 7.47 9.06
C PRO A 278 6.66 8.89 9.55
N LEU A 279 6.58 9.09 10.86
CA LEU A 279 6.75 10.40 11.49
C LEU A 279 8.21 10.65 11.91
N LEU A 280 9.15 10.46 10.97
CA LEU A 280 10.59 10.50 11.24
C LEU A 280 11.14 11.92 11.48
N SER A 281 10.51 12.95 10.94
CA SER A 281 10.92 14.35 11.12
C SER A 281 9.79 15.21 11.66
N SER A 282 10.15 16.24 12.43
CA SER A 282 9.17 17.21 12.94
C SER A 282 8.56 18.04 11.81
N GLN A 283 9.32 18.36 10.77
CA GLN A 283 8.82 19.04 9.59
C GLN A 283 7.66 18.25 8.96
N ARG A 284 7.85 16.94 8.75
CA ARG A 284 6.80 16.08 8.20
C ARG A 284 5.54 16.02 9.07
N ALA A 285 5.72 16.00 10.39
CA ALA A 285 4.59 16.05 11.30
C ALA A 285 3.79 17.36 11.17
N TYR A 286 4.48 18.50 10.98
CA TYR A 286 3.83 19.79 10.73
C TYR A 286 3.10 19.84 9.38
N ASP A 287 3.67 19.25 8.32
CA ASP A 287 3.01 19.18 7.00
C ASP A 287 1.74 18.36 7.06
N ILE A 288 1.81 17.22 7.73
CA ILE A 288 0.64 16.37 7.98
C ILE A 288 -0.41 17.12 8.83
N LEU A 289 0.03 17.90 9.81
CA LEU A 289 -0.87 18.69 10.65
C LEU A 289 -1.60 19.79 9.85
N LYS A 290 -0.91 20.50 8.97
CA LYS A 290 -1.52 21.49 8.06
C LYS A 290 -2.58 20.84 7.16
N LEU A 291 -2.24 19.69 6.58
CA LEU A 291 -3.16 18.94 5.73
C LEU A 291 -4.37 18.41 6.52
N ALA A 292 -4.13 17.90 7.73
CA ALA A 292 -5.17 17.42 8.62
C ALA A 292 -6.16 18.53 9.01
N ARG A 293 -5.68 19.72 9.32
CA ARG A 293 -6.54 20.88 9.63
C ARG A 293 -7.43 21.25 8.46
N ARG A 294 -6.87 21.37 7.23
CA ARG A 294 -7.67 21.64 6.03
C ARG A 294 -8.76 20.59 5.79
N ALA A 295 -8.43 19.32 5.99
CA ALA A 295 -9.42 18.24 5.86
C ALA A 295 -10.50 18.33 6.95
N GLN A 296 -10.12 18.64 8.19
CA GLN A 296 -11.07 18.81 9.30
C GLN A 296 -12.00 20.02 9.11
N GLU A 297 -11.49 21.12 8.56
CA GLU A 297 -12.29 22.30 8.16
C GLU A 297 -13.37 21.93 7.12
N SER A 298 -13.08 20.95 6.25
CA SER A 298 -14.04 20.39 5.29
C SER A 298 -14.94 19.30 5.91
N GLY A 299 -14.89 19.08 7.24
CA GLY A 299 -15.68 18.08 7.95
C GLY A 299 -15.15 16.65 7.92
N ALA A 300 -13.98 16.40 7.32
CA ALA A 300 -13.39 15.09 7.27
C ALA A 300 -12.78 14.65 8.61
N ARG A 301 -12.90 13.37 8.95
CA ARG A 301 -12.13 12.77 10.05
C ARG A 301 -10.75 12.36 9.53
N VAL A 302 -9.70 12.68 10.30
CA VAL A 302 -8.32 12.41 9.88
C VAL A 302 -7.71 11.32 10.75
N ILE A 303 -7.18 10.28 10.09
CA ILE A 303 -6.50 9.15 10.71
C ILE A 303 -5.09 9.07 10.11
N VAL A 304 -4.07 9.22 10.95
CA VAL A 304 -2.67 9.05 10.53
C VAL A 304 -2.18 7.68 10.97
N VAL A 305 -1.75 6.88 10.03
CA VAL A 305 -1.12 5.57 10.27
C VAL A 305 0.38 5.76 10.20
N ALA A 306 1.03 5.70 11.37
CA ALA A 306 2.47 5.89 11.51
C ALA A 306 3.14 4.53 11.80
N PRO A 307 3.74 3.88 10.80
CA PRO A 307 4.53 2.68 11.04
C PRO A 307 5.80 3.05 11.80
N LEU A 308 6.00 2.47 12.97
CA LEU A 308 7.19 2.73 13.78
C LEU A 308 8.39 1.97 13.20
N ILE A 309 9.47 2.66 12.90
CA ILE A 309 10.69 2.07 12.32
C ILE A 309 11.26 0.92 13.17
N ALA A 310 10.99 0.95 14.47
CA ALA A 310 11.41 -0.09 15.39
C ALA A 310 10.93 -1.50 15.04
N PHE A 311 9.82 -1.62 14.31
CA PHE A 311 9.25 -2.91 13.89
C PHE A 311 9.81 -3.41 12.55
N PHE A 312 10.55 -2.59 11.81
CA PHE A 312 10.98 -2.87 10.43
C PHE A 312 12.50 -3.02 10.26
N SER A 313 13.25 -2.83 11.33
CA SER A 313 14.71 -2.99 11.30
C SER A 313 15.11 -4.32 11.89
N THR A 314 15.60 -5.24 11.06
CA THR A 314 16.31 -6.44 11.53
C THR A 314 17.73 -6.07 11.92
N THR A 315 18.17 -6.52 13.08
CA THR A 315 19.53 -6.32 13.58
C THR A 315 20.55 -6.96 12.64
N SER A 316 21.33 -6.13 11.93
CA SER A 316 22.59 -6.62 11.39
C SER A 316 23.61 -6.74 12.53
N LYS A 317 24.47 -7.72 12.45
CA LYS A 317 25.50 -8.03 13.47
C LYS A 317 26.56 -6.92 13.66
N LEU A 318 26.42 -5.77 12.99
CA LEU A 318 27.37 -4.66 13.07
C LEU A 318 27.06 -3.79 14.29
N ASN A 319 27.98 -3.74 15.24
CA ASN A 319 28.06 -2.84 16.42
C ASN A 319 26.71 -2.55 17.10
N ASP A 320 26.25 -3.53 17.84
CA ASP A 320 24.94 -3.56 18.53
C ASP A 320 24.66 -2.34 19.43
N ALA A 321 25.68 -1.70 19.99
CA ALA A 321 25.52 -0.55 20.87
C ALA A 321 25.20 0.75 20.09
N ILE A 322 25.94 1.05 19.04
CA ILE A 322 25.72 2.27 18.22
C ILE A 322 24.35 2.18 17.53
N TYR A 323 24.02 1.00 17.00
CA TYR A 323 22.73 0.75 16.35
C TYR A 323 21.56 0.93 17.35
N ARG A 324 21.69 0.44 18.59
CA ARG A 324 20.70 0.64 19.66
C ARG A 324 20.49 2.11 20.00
N VAL A 325 21.55 2.90 20.09
CA VAL A 325 21.47 4.34 20.38
C VAL A 325 20.80 5.09 19.24
N LEU A 326 21.19 4.81 17.99
CA LEU A 326 20.57 5.44 16.81
C LEU A 326 19.08 5.11 16.72
N ARG A 327 18.73 3.84 16.88
CA ARG A 327 17.34 3.38 16.90
C ARG A 327 16.52 4.04 18.01
N TYR A 328 17.09 4.15 19.21
CA TYR A 328 16.44 4.81 20.34
C TYR A 328 16.13 6.30 20.03
N ASN A 329 17.08 7.03 19.47
CA ASN A 329 16.88 8.42 19.08
C ASN A 329 15.80 8.59 17.99
N ILE A 330 15.75 7.69 17.02
CA ILE A 330 14.70 7.70 15.99
C ILE A 330 13.33 7.46 16.62
N VAL A 331 13.20 6.44 17.48
CA VAL A 331 11.95 6.14 18.18
C VAL A 331 11.49 7.29 19.07
N LEU A 332 12.39 7.96 19.76
CA LEU A 332 12.04 9.14 20.57
C LEU A 332 11.47 10.27 19.71
N ARG A 333 12.06 10.53 18.53
CA ARG A 333 11.52 11.51 17.58
C ARG A 333 10.15 11.12 17.07
N GLU A 334 9.94 9.86 16.69
CA GLU A 334 8.64 9.35 16.28
C GLU A 334 7.58 9.57 17.37
N ILE A 335 7.89 9.20 18.61
CA ILE A 335 7.00 9.39 19.76
C ILE A 335 6.65 10.87 19.99
N LYS A 336 7.64 11.76 19.88
CA LYS A 336 7.45 13.22 20.01
C LYS A 336 6.48 13.73 18.94
N ASN A 337 6.68 13.31 17.68
CA ASN A 337 5.85 13.71 16.56
C ASN A 337 4.42 13.12 16.64
N ILE A 338 4.29 11.90 17.13
CA ILE A 338 2.99 11.28 17.42
C ILE A 338 2.22 12.09 18.48
N LYS A 339 2.90 12.47 19.57
CA LYS A 339 2.30 13.30 20.62
C LYS A 339 1.87 14.67 20.08
N LEU A 340 2.68 15.29 19.23
CA LEU A 340 2.34 16.57 18.58
C LEU A 340 1.02 16.47 17.82
N LEU A 341 0.86 15.46 16.97
CA LEU A 341 -0.35 15.27 16.19
C LEU A 341 -1.57 14.95 17.08
N ARG A 342 -1.41 14.08 18.09
CA ARG A 342 -2.49 13.74 19.02
C ARG A 342 -2.96 14.94 19.82
N ASN A 343 -2.06 15.76 20.33
CA ASN A 343 -2.39 17.00 21.07
C ASN A 343 -3.11 18.03 20.19
N SER A 344 -2.95 17.93 18.86
CA SER A 344 -3.66 18.78 17.90
C SER A 344 -5.00 18.16 17.42
N GLY A 345 -5.52 17.11 18.10
CA GLY A 345 -6.79 16.48 17.77
C GLY A 345 -6.76 15.52 16.58
N VAL A 346 -5.58 15.18 16.08
CA VAL A 346 -5.44 14.20 14.99
C VAL A 346 -5.33 12.80 15.57
N GLN A 347 -6.13 11.88 15.07
CA GLN A 347 -6.07 10.48 15.46
C GLN A 347 -4.85 9.80 14.85
N VAL A 348 -3.92 9.31 15.70
CA VAL A 348 -2.72 8.63 15.24
C VAL A 348 -2.72 7.18 15.67
N VAL A 349 -2.62 6.28 14.69
CA VAL A 349 -2.50 4.84 14.82
C VAL A 349 -1.04 4.46 14.63
N ALA A 350 -0.32 4.26 15.74
CA ALA A 350 1.09 3.88 15.76
C ALA A 350 1.21 2.45 16.29
N LEU A 351 1.00 1.47 15.43
CA LEU A 351 0.93 0.06 15.78
C LEU A 351 1.70 -0.79 14.75
N SER A 352 1.86 -2.08 15.09
CA SER A 352 2.35 -3.04 14.10
C SER A 352 1.38 -3.13 12.90
N PRO A 353 1.86 -3.46 11.69
CA PRO A 353 1.04 -3.48 10.48
C PRO A 353 -0.28 -4.26 10.63
N HIS A 354 -0.24 -5.42 11.27
CA HIS A 354 -1.43 -6.27 11.45
C HIS A 354 -2.53 -5.61 12.29
N ARG A 355 -2.16 -4.89 13.35
CA ARG A 355 -3.13 -4.21 14.22
C ARG A 355 -3.54 -2.82 13.71
N ALA A 356 -2.69 -2.21 12.87
CA ALA A 356 -2.95 -0.89 12.33
C ALA A 356 -4.22 -0.89 11.46
N LEU A 357 -4.37 -1.88 10.60
CA LEU A 357 -5.52 -1.96 9.69
C LEU A 357 -6.83 -2.22 10.45
N GLU A 358 -6.83 -3.13 11.45
CA GLU A 358 -8.00 -3.35 12.31
C GLU A 358 -8.46 -2.05 12.98
N ARG A 359 -7.50 -1.27 13.48
CA ARG A 359 -7.82 0.00 14.14
C ARG A 359 -8.38 1.02 13.16
N VAL A 360 -7.78 1.16 11.97
CA VAL A 360 -8.27 2.07 10.93
C VAL A 360 -9.68 1.69 10.48
N VAL A 361 -9.94 0.41 10.22
CA VAL A 361 -11.27 -0.08 9.84
C VAL A 361 -12.29 0.20 10.96
N SER A 362 -11.95 -0.08 12.22
CA SER A 362 -12.82 0.20 13.37
C SER A 362 -13.18 1.69 13.47
N GLU A 363 -12.23 2.59 13.20
CA GLU A 363 -12.50 4.03 13.23
C GLU A 363 -13.35 4.48 12.04
N LEU A 364 -13.15 3.93 10.85
CA LEU A 364 -13.99 4.21 9.68
C LEU A 364 -15.43 3.77 9.90
N GLU A 365 -15.65 2.61 10.52
CA GLU A 365 -17.00 2.17 10.87
C GLU A 365 -17.65 3.08 11.92
N ARG A 366 -16.89 3.60 12.89
CA ARG A 366 -17.41 4.63 13.82
C ARG A 366 -17.84 5.90 13.10
N ILE A 367 -17.07 6.34 12.09
CA ILE A 367 -17.42 7.52 11.27
C ILE A 367 -18.71 7.24 10.50
N ARG A 368 -18.86 6.03 9.93
CA ARG A 368 -20.08 5.60 9.23
C ARG A 368 -21.30 5.72 10.12
N VAL A 369 -21.23 5.13 11.32
CA VAL A 369 -22.31 5.20 12.31
C VAL A 369 -22.66 6.64 12.70
N ALA A 370 -21.63 7.50 12.85
CA ALA A 370 -21.87 8.90 13.21
C ALA A 370 -22.51 9.73 12.08
N LYS A 371 -22.31 9.36 10.81
CA LYS A 371 -22.95 10.02 9.66
C LYS A 371 -24.40 9.58 9.42
N THR A 372 -24.77 8.43 9.92
CA THR A 372 -26.11 7.87 9.76
C THR A 372 -27.07 8.41 10.82
N ARG A 373 -26.57 9.09 11.83
CA ARG A 373 -27.35 9.84 12.85
C ARG A 373 -27.58 11.27 12.43
#